data_7a3f2a14991336a4f44e85920cea0700
#
_entry.id   7a3f2a14991336a4f44e85920cea0700
#
_cell.length_a   1.000
_cell.length_b   1.000
_cell.length_c   1.000
_cell.angle_alpha   90.00
_cell.angle_beta   90.00
_cell.angle_gamma   90.00
#
_symmetry.space_group_name_H-M   'P 1'
#
loop_
_entity.id
_entity.type
_entity.pdbx_description
1 polymer ?
#
loop_
_entity_poly.entity_id
_entity_poly.type
_entity_poly.pdbx_seq_one_letter_code
_entity_poly.pdbx_strand_id
1 'polypeptide(L)'
;MEQEKAPLATHYKLPFFLTLFAKTLNFISKGLTTRFLWKIFCSPIKFKLPPREAEFYNKTEQEKMQTKSVSKKIMVYRIPNDGPKVLFVHGWNGRSSQFYRIIELLSDNGYDITAVDLPGHGRSSRSNTSVRGIVDLVSEMMKS
;
A
#
# COMPACT_ATOMS: atom_id res chain seq x y z
N MET A 1 -26.99 -20.59 10.89
CA MET A 1 -25.65 -19.96 10.68
C MET A 1 -25.84 -18.46 10.78
N GLU A 2 -25.57 -17.92 11.94
CA GLU A 2 -25.69 -16.48 12.24
C GLU A 2 -24.50 -15.78 11.59
N GLN A 3 -24.76 -14.92 10.61
CA GLN A 3 -23.72 -14.10 10.01
C GLN A 3 -23.28 -13.06 11.04
N GLU A 4 -22.13 -13.26 11.64
CA GLU A 4 -21.47 -12.26 12.46
C GLU A 4 -21.24 -10.99 11.61
N LYS A 5 -22.06 -9.97 11.88
CA LYS A 5 -21.95 -8.66 11.22
C LYS A 5 -20.59 -8.08 11.59
N ALA A 6 -19.68 -8.02 10.61
CA ALA A 6 -18.43 -7.31 10.77
C ALA A 6 -18.70 -5.89 11.32
N PRO A 7 -17.98 -5.43 12.34
CA PRO A 7 -18.19 -4.10 12.88
C PRO A 7 -17.97 -3.06 11.79
N LEU A 8 -19.00 -2.24 11.54
CA LEU A 8 -18.96 -1.10 10.64
C LEU A 8 -17.71 -0.25 10.93
N ALA A 9 -17.02 0.14 9.87
CA ALA A 9 -15.76 0.85 9.88
C ALA A 9 -15.64 1.83 11.05
N THR A 10 -14.65 1.61 11.90
CA THR A 10 -14.28 2.55 12.95
C THR A 10 -13.89 3.87 12.27
N HIS A 11 -14.72 4.90 12.41
CA HIS A 11 -14.41 6.23 11.90
C HIS A 11 -13.11 6.70 12.57
N TYR A 12 -12.02 6.72 11.83
CA TYR A 12 -10.75 7.27 12.30
C TYR A 12 -10.96 8.75 12.56
N LYS A 13 -11.12 9.11 13.83
CA LYS A 13 -11.13 10.52 14.23
C LYS A 13 -9.73 11.08 14.03
N LEU A 14 -9.63 12.11 13.19
CA LEU A 14 -8.37 12.85 13.07
C LEU A 14 -7.96 13.40 14.44
N PRO A 15 -6.66 13.35 14.79
CA PRO A 15 -6.18 13.94 16.04
C PRO A 15 -6.62 15.40 16.16
N PHE A 16 -7.10 15.80 17.34
CA PHE A 16 -7.64 17.13 17.60
C PHE A 16 -6.66 18.25 17.20
N PHE A 17 -5.37 18.09 17.53
CA PHE A 17 -4.33 19.07 17.19
C PHE A 17 -4.18 19.28 15.66
N LEU A 18 -4.34 18.22 14.88
CA LEU A 18 -4.27 18.28 13.42
C LEU A 18 -5.45 19.06 12.84
N THR A 19 -6.63 18.82 13.39
CA THR A 19 -7.86 19.52 13.00
C THR A 19 -7.79 21.00 13.38
N LEU A 20 -7.31 21.29 14.59
CA LEU A 20 -7.13 22.67 15.06
C LEU A 20 -6.11 23.42 14.20
N PHE A 21 -4.96 22.80 13.93
CA PHE A 21 -3.93 23.39 13.08
C PHE A 21 -4.43 23.67 11.66
N ALA A 22 -5.16 22.72 11.05
CA ALA A 22 -5.75 22.92 9.74
C ALA A 22 -6.77 24.08 9.72
N LYS A 23 -7.60 24.23 10.77
CA LYS A 23 -8.55 25.37 10.91
C LYS A 23 -7.82 26.70 11.04
N THR A 24 -6.79 26.77 11.88
CA THR A 24 -5.98 27.99 12.05
C THR A 24 -5.28 28.37 10.74
N LEU A 25 -4.71 27.39 10.06
CA LEU A 25 -4.05 27.60 8.78
C LEU A 25 -5.03 28.08 7.70
N ASN A 26 -6.27 27.57 7.71
CA ASN A 26 -7.32 27.97 6.79
C ASN A 26 -7.79 29.41 7.00
N PHE A 27 -7.74 29.89 8.23
CA PHE A 27 -8.01 31.29 8.54
C PHE A 27 -6.95 32.23 7.96
N ILE A 28 -5.68 31.78 7.93
CA ILE A 28 -4.55 32.57 7.41
C ILE A 28 -4.51 32.49 5.87
N SER A 29 -4.59 31.27 5.30
CA SER A 29 -4.51 31.05 3.85
C SER A 29 -5.07 29.70 3.43
N LYS A 30 -6.08 29.72 2.56
CA LYS A 30 -6.64 28.51 1.94
C LYS A 30 -5.57 27.72 1.17
N GLY A 31 -4.66 28.39 0.48
CA GLY A 31 -3.58 27.78 -0.29
C GLY A 31 -2.60 26.99 0.61
N LEU A 32 -2.22 27.54 1.76
CA LEU A 32 -1.37 26.85 2.74
C LEU A 32 -2.08 25.64 3.33
N THR A 33 -3.37 25.76 3.63
CA THR A 33 -4.18 24.63 4.12
C THR A 33 -4.25 23.51 3.11
N THR A 34 -4.51 23.83 1.84
CA THR A 34 -4.56 22.83 0.77
C THR A 34 -3.21 22.10 0.63
N ARG A 35 -2.09 22.83 0.64
CA ARG A 35 -0.74 22.24 0.58
C ARG A 35 -0.46 21.34 1.77
N PHE A 36 -0.87 21.74 2.95
CA PHE A 36 -0.69 20.96 4.18
C PHE A 36 -1.51 19.66 4.14
N LEU A 37 -2.80 19.74 3.82
CA LEU A 37 -3.68 18.57 3.71
C LEU A 37 -3.23 17.63 2.58
N TRP A 38 -2.78 18.18 1.45
CA TRP A 38 -2.23 17.40 0.35
C TRP A 38 -0.98 16.62 0.77
N LYS A 39 -0.08 17.26 1.51
CA LYS A 39 1.12 16.59 2.05
C LYS A 39 0.76 15.44 2.99
N ILE A 40 -0.24 15.63 3.86
CA ILE A 40 -0.75 14.56 4.74
C ILE A 40 -1.34 13.43 3.91
N PHE A 41 -2.21 13.76 2.96
CA PHE A 41 -2.83 12.78 2.07
C PHE A 41 -1.78 11.96 1.31
N CYS A 42 -0.75 12.60 0.77
CA CYS A 42 0.34 11.94 0.06
C CYS A 42 1.35 11.20 0.98
N SER A 43 1.11 11.16 2.30
CA SER A 43 1.98 10.49 3.28
C SER A 43 1.28 9.26 3.85
N PRO A 44 1.44 8.07 3.24
CA PRO A 44 0.74 6.86 3.67
C PRO A 44 1.07 6.47 5.12
N ILE A 45 0.05 6.00 5.84
CA ILE A 45 0.19 5.53 7.22
C ILE A 45 0.51 4.04 7.19
N LYS A 46 1.60 3.64 7.87
CA LYS A 46 1.98 2.24 8.02
C LYS A 46 1.31 1.67 9.27
N PHE A 47 0.43 0.70 9.09
CA PHE A 47 -0.23 -0.01 10.18
C PHE A 47 0.58 -1.23 10.64
N LYS A 48 0.37 -1.64 11.90
CA LYS A 48 0.95 -2.89 12.42
C LYS A 48 0.49 -4.08 11.56
N LEU A 49 1.40 -5.03 11.38
CA LEU A 49 1.13 -6.28 10.67
C LEU A 49 0.23 -7.19 11.53
N PRO A 50 -0.96 -7.59 11.05
CA PRO A 50 -1.76 -8.60 11.73
C PRO A 50 -1.05 -9.97 11.70
N PRO A 51 -1.14 -10.78 12.77
CA PRO A 51 -0.51 -12.10 12.81
C PRO A 51 -0.86 -13.01 11.63
N ARG A 52 -2.11 -12.95 11.17
CA ARG A 52 -2.62 -13.72 10.01
C ARG A 52 -1.91 -13.42 8.69
N GLU A 53 -1.26 -12.27 8.56
CA GLU A 53 -0.54 -11.86 7.35
C GLU A 53 0.97 -12.16 7.45
N ALA A 54 1.46 -12.61 8.61
CA ALA A 54 2.90 -12.80 8.83
C ALA A 54 3.47 -13.92 7.95
N GLU A 55 2.70 -14.98 7.74
CA GLU A 55 3.12 -16.15 6.95
C GLU A 55 3.38 -15.81 5.47
N PHE A 56 2.68 -14.81 4.93
CA PHE A 56 2.94 -14.31 3.57
C PHE A 56 4.41 -14.01 3.33
N TYR A 57 5.09 -13.40 4.30
CA TYR A 57 6.49 -13.02 4.16
C TYR A 57 7.44 -14.22 4.19
N ASN A 58 7.03 -15.32 4.82
CA ASN A 58 7.83 -16.55 4.86
C ASN A 58 7.70 -17.36 3.58
N LYS A 59 6.58 -17.20 2.87
CA LYS A 59 6.26 -17.94 1.63
C LYS A 59 6.69 -17.21 0.36
N THR A 60 7.17 -15.97 0.46
CA THR A 60 7.53 -15.15 -0.71
C THR A 60 9.02 -14.86 -0.76
N GLU A 61 9.58 -14.86 -1.95
CA GLU A 61 10.87 -14.23 -2.23
C GLU A 61 10.72 -12.70 -2.11
N GLN A 62 11.63 -12.05 -1.42
CA GLN A 62 11.53 -10.63 -1.08
C GLN A 62 12.70 -9.85 -1.64
N GLU A 63 12.42 -8.84 -2.43
CA GLU A 63 13.43 -7.98 -3.04
C GLU A 63 13.13 -6.50 -2.80
N LYS A 64 14.17 -5.70 -2.48
CA LYS A 64 14.10 -4.24 -2.53
C LYS A 64 14.55 -3.77 -3.89
N MET A 65 13.59 -3.40 -4.72
CA MET A 65 13.83 -2.96 -6.08
C MET A 65 13.86 -1.44 -6.20
N GLN A 66 14.82 -0.92 -6.96
CA GLN A 66 14.82 0.47 -7.42
C GLN A 66 14.19 0.51 -8.81
N THR A 67 13.15 1.34 -8.98
CA THR A 67 12.49 1.54 -10.28
C THR A 67 12.82 2.92 -10.84
N LYS A 68 12.57 3.11 -12.14
CA LYS A 68 12.75 4.42 -12.81
C LYS A 68 11.65 5.41 -12.40
N SER A 69 10.46 4.90 -12.16
CA SER A 69 9.26 5.68 -11.87
C SER A 69 9.25 6.30 -10.48
N VAL A 70 10.01 5.74 -9.52
CA VAL A 70 10.04 6.22 -8.15
C VAL A 70 11.47 6.33 -7.61
N SER A 71 11.72 7.43 -6.88
CA SER A 71 13.06 7.74 -6.35
C SER A 71 13.50 6.87 -5.17
N LYS A 72 12.58 6.12 -4.57
CA LYS A 72 12.82 5.29 -3.38
C LYS A 72 12.57 3.82 -3.69
N LYS A 73 13.33 2.95 -3.00
CA LYS A 73 13.17 1.49 -3.16
C LYS A 73 11.80 1.02 -2.71
N ILE A 74 11.21 0.15 -3.51
CA ILE A 74 9.96 -0.56 -3.21
C ILE A 74 10.25 -2.00 -2.83
N MET A 75 9.32 -2.63 -2.07
CA MET A 75 9.36 -4.06 -1.80
C MET A 75 8.54 -4.80 -2.84
N VAL A 76 9.16 -5.81 -3.42
CA VAL A 76 8.54 -6.75 -4.36
C VAL A 76 8.58 -8.14 -3.73
N TYR A 77 7.49 -8.86 -3.86
CA TYR A 77 7.31 -10.22 -3.36
C TYR A 77 6.98 -11.12 -4.53
N ARG A 78 7.66 -12.25 -4.65
CA ARG A 78 7.45 -13.21 -5.74
C ARG A 78 7.20 -14.60 -5.20
N ILE A 79 6.33 -15.32 -5.90
CA ILE A 79 6.20 -16.77 -5.81
C ILE A 79 6.24 -17.25 -7.26
N PRO A 80 7.44 -17.63 -7.76
CA PRO A 80 7.61 -18.01 -9.16
C PRO A 80 6.93 -19.35 -9.45
N ASN A 81 6.24 -19.42 -10.57
CA ASN A 81 5.64 -20.62 -11.14
C ASN A 81 5.69 -20.51 -12.68
N ASP A 82 5.40 -21.60 -13.38
CA ASP A 82 5.44 -21.67 -14.86
C ASP A 82 4.13 -21.21 -15.52
N GLY A 83 3.11 -20.86 -14.74
CA GLY A 83 1.80 -20.48 -15.22
C GLY A 83 1.63 -18.98 -15.54
N PRO A 84 0.38 -18.53 -15.71
CA PRO A 84 0.10 -17.15 -16.04
C PRO A 84 0.59 -16.18 -14.94
N LYS A 85 1.17 -15.06 -15.36
CA LYS A 85 1.68 -14.02 -14.46
C LYS A 85 0.56 -13.18 -13.90
N VAL A 86 0.58 -12.96 -12.57
CA VAL A 86 -0.38 -12.11 -11.86
C VAL A 86 0.36 -11.08 -11.00
N LEU A 87 0.06 -9.81 -11.24
CA LEU A 87 0.57 -8.68 -10.45
C LEU A 87 -0.48 -8.21 -9.44
N PHE A 88 -0.15 -8.26 -8.16
CA PHE A 88 -0.97 -7.72 -7.08
C PHE A 88 -0.54 -6.32 -6.68
N VAL A 89 -1.48 -5.39 -6.75
CA VAL A 89 -1.29 -3.99 -6.34
C VAL A 89 -2.36 -3.62 -5.32
N HIS A 90 -1.94 -3.24 -4.12
CA HIS A 90 -2.85 -2.89 -3.03
C HIS A 90 -3.39 -1.46 -3.15
N GLY A 91 -4.47 -1.15 -2.41
CA GLY A 91 -5.05 0.18 -2.33
C GLY A 91 -4.30 1.13 -1.37
N TRP A 92 -4.80 2.36 -1.25
CA TRP A 92 -4.24 3.36 -0.34
C TRP A 92 -4.18 2.87 1.10
N ASN A 93 -3.08 3.14 1.79
CA ASN A 93 -2.77 2.64 3.14
C ASN A 93 -2.74 1.10 3.26
N GLY A 94 -2.77 0.37 2.15
CA GLY A 94 -2.68 -1.08 2.11
C GLY A 94 -1.25 -1.61 2.15
N ARG A 95 -1.11 -2.90 1.85
CA ARG A 95 0.14 -3.64 1.68
C ARG A 95 -0.11 -4.97 0.97
N SER A 96 0.92 -5.55 0.38
CA SER A 96 0.85 -6.81 -0.38
C SER A 96 0.31 -7.98 0.45
N SER A 97 0.71 -8.09 1.72
CA SER A 97 0.30 -9.19 2.60
C SER A 97 -1.21 -9.27 2.85
N GLN A 98 -2.00 -8.22 2.55
CA GLN A 98 -3.46 -8.28 2.64
C GLN A 98 -4.09 -9.27 1.66
N PHE A 99 -3.38 -9.58 0.58
CA PHE A 99 -3.82 -10.55 -0.43
C PHE A 99 -3.39 -11.99 -0.12
N TYR A 100 -2.83 -12.28 1.06
CA TYR A 100 -2.19 -13.55 1.38
C TYR A 100 -3.01 -14.80 0.99
N ARG A 101 -4.33 -14.79 1.23
CA ARG A 101 -5.21 -15.94 0.91
C ARG A 101 -5.39 -16.14 -0.59
N ILE A 102 -5.62 -15.06 -1.35
CA ILE A 102 -5.80 -15.18 -2.80
C ILE A 102 -4.48 -15.46 -3.49
N ILE A 103 -3.37 -14.92 -2.98
CA ILE A 103 -2.03 -15.22 -3.46
C ILE A 103 -1.70 -16.71 -3.26
N GLU A 104 -1.96 -17.24 -2.06
CA GLU A 104 -1.76 -18.67 -1.76
C GLU A 104 -2.60 -19.55 -2.71
N LEU A 105 -3.90 -19.26 -2.82
CA LEU A 105 -4.79 -20.00 -3.72
C LEU A 105 -4.30 -20.00 -5.17
N LEU A 106 -3.88 -18.87 -5.71
CA LEU A 106 -3.41 -18.78 -7.09
C LEU A 106 -2.05 -19.44 -7.26
N SER A 107 -1.14 -19.29 -6.30
CA SER A 107 0.16 -19.96 -6.32
C SER A 107 0.01 -21.48 -6.30
N ASP A 108 -0.88 -22.03 -5.47
CA ASP A 108 -1.17 -23.47 -5.41
C ASP A 108 -1.79 -23.99 -6.71
N ASN A 109 -2.38 -23.11 -7.51
CA ASN A 109 -2.89 -23.41 -8.87
C ASN A 109 -1.89 -23.05 -9.98
N GLY A 110 -0.61 -22.85 -9.65
CA GLY A 110 0.49 -22.71 -10.60
C GLY A 110 0.66 -21.33 -11.23
N TYR A 111 -0.01 -20.30 -10.73
CA TYR A 111 0.18 -18.92 -11.22
C TYR A 111 1.50 -18.33 -10.73
N ASP A 112 2.22 -17.63 -11.63
CA ASP A 112 3.41 -16.85 -11.31
C ASP A 112 3.01 -15.53 -10.65
N ILE A 113 3.31 -15.39 -9.36
CA ILE A 113 2.82 -14.29 -8.54
C ILE A 113 3.89 -13.22 -8.33
N THR A 114 3.53 -11.98 -8.60
CA THR A 114 4.28 -10.80 -8.17
C THR A 114 3.35 -9.89 -7.37
N ALA A 115 3.77 -9.46 -6.19
CA ALA A 115 3.06 -8.47 -5.39
C ALA A 115 4.00 -7.33 -5.00
N VAL A 116 3.51 -6.10 -4.95
CA VAL A 116 4.33 -4.93 -4.66
C VAL A 116 3.74 -4.08 -3.55
N ASP A 117 4.57 -3.72 -2.56
CA ASP A 117 4.24 -2.63 -1.65
C ASP A 117 4.53 -1.30 -2.35
N LEU A 118 3.49 -0.50 -2.56
CA LEU A 118 3.59 0.81 -3.19
C LEU A 118 4.54 1.75 -2.42
N PRO A 119 5.10 2.79 -3.07
CA PRO A 119 5.97 3.76 -2.41
C PRO A 119 5.35 4.31 -1.13
N GLY A 120 6.09 4.31 -0.03
CA GLY A 120 5.61 4.76 1.29
C GLY A 120 4.77 3.75 2.07
N HIS A 121 4.28 2.67 1.43
CA HIS A 121 3.42 1.66 2.03
C HIS A 121 4.19 0.42 2.50
N GLY A 122 3.54 -0.43 3.28
CA GLY A 122 4.06 -1.72 3.72
C GLY A 122 5.51 -1.68 4.17
N ARG A 123 6.36 -2.54 3.59
CA ARG A 123 7.82 -2.59 3.84
C ARG A 123 8.63 -1.74 2.85
N SER A 124 8.00 -1.08 1.88
CA SER A 124 8.66 -0.13 0.99
C SER A 124 9.24 1.06 1.74
N SER A 125 10.25 1.70 1.18
CA SER A 125 10.88 2.87 1.78
C SER A 125 9.86 4.00 2.00
N ARG A 126 9.97 4.73 3.12
CA ARG A 126 9.12 5.90 3.37
C ARG A 126 9.28 6.92 2.25
N SER A 127 8.18 7.34 1.69
CA SER A 127 8.14 8.31 0.59
C SER A 127 6.75 8.94 0.55
N ASN A 128 6.67 10.17 0.13
CA ASN A 128 5.41 10.70 -0.36
C ASN A 128 5.08 9.96 -1.65
N THR A 129 3.81 9.68 -1.85
CA THR A 129 3.33 9.02 -3.06
C THR A 129 2.18 9.79 -3.67
N SER A 130 2.01 9.67 -4.98
CA SER A 130 0.91 10.26 -5.73
C SER A 130 0.28 9.21 -6.64
N VAL A 131 -0.96 9.44 -7.02
CA VAL A 131 -1.67 8.55 -7.95
C VAL A 131 -0.86 8.38 -9.26
N ARG A 132 -0.31 9.47 -9.80
CA ARG A 132 0.53 9.42 -11.01
C ARG A 132 1.75 8.52 -10.81
N GLY A 133 2.50 8.69 -9.71
CA GLY A 133 3.66 7.86 -9.41
C GLY A 133 3.31 6.38 -9.24
N ILE A 134 2.10 6.07 -8.73
CA ILE A 134 1.59 4.69 -8.66
C ILE A 134 1.33 4.14 -10.07
N VAL A 135 0.65 4.90 -10.92
CA VAL A 135 0.36 4.48 -12.31
C VAL A 135 1.65 4.23 -13.09
N ASP A 136 2.62 5.14 -12.99
CA ASP A 136 3.92 5.01 -13.66
C ASP A 136 4.66 3.74 -13.17
N LEU A 137 4.66 3.49 -11.86
CA LEU A 137 5.25 2.29 -11.26
C LEU A 137 4.58 1.00 -11.76
N VAL A 138 3.24 0.93 -11.71
CA VAL A 138 2.50 -0.24 -12.18
C VAL A 138 2.77 -0.50 -13.66
N SER A 139 2.78 0.56 -14.48
CA SER A 139 3.10 0.46 -15.91
C SER A 139 4.52 -0.06 -16.15
N GLU A 140 5.49 0.31 -15.31
CA GLU A 140 6.86 -0.21 -15.37
C GLU A 140 6.90 -1.69 -15.00
N MET A 141 6.23 -2.09 -13.90
CA MET A 141 6.16 -3.48 -13.44
C MET A 141 5.48 -4.43 -14.42
N MET A 142 4.51 -3.94 -15.21
CA MET A 142 3.82 -4.75 -16.23
C MET A 142 4.67 -5.00 -17.49
N LYS A 143 5.77 -4.27 -17.66
CA LYS A 143 6.68 -4.42 -18.81
C LYS A 143 7.92 -5.25 -18.51
N SER A 144 8.14 -5.58 -17.25
CA SER A 144 9.26 -6.40 -16.77
C SER A 144 8.88 -7.87 -16.70
#